data_d09f7bf4584fbb4977504fca806c276a
#
_entry.id   d09f7bf4584fbb4977504fca806c276a
#
_cell.length_a   1.000
_cell.length_b   1.000
_cell.length_c   1.000
_cell.angle_alpha   90.00
_cell.angle_beta   90.00
_cell.angle_gamma   90.00
#
_symmetry.space_group_name_H-M   'P 1'
#
loop_
_entity.id
_entity.type
_entity.pdbx_description
1 polymer ?
#
loop_
_entity_poly.entity_id
_entity_poly.type
_entity_poly.pdbx_seq_one_letter_code
_entity_poly.pdbx_strand_id
1 'polypeptide(L)'
;MRPRVIEAAKDKFGENVVVKSLVDLKGDEDEERTENILVIGTIFKQQERKPSILAELSEEAGVEFEAPHTQYTADTDTLVLEDESMRVQLECGDSGLQPGHIVNGVVLGVWGREQRGGKFRVADTVFSKVPAVKTEARCEEEVSVVVMSGLELGGEDAGWVSAAQLAVDWVRKNLFPD
;
A
#
# COMPACT_ATOMS: atom_id res chain seq x y z
N MET A 1 -4.55 9.62 9.37
CA MET A 1 -3.65 8.45 9.44
C MET A 1 -2.54 8.62 10.47
N ARG A 2 -1.72 9.69 10.40
CA ARG A 2 -0.55 9.93 11.28
C ARG A 2 -0.80 9.71 12.78
N PRO A 3 -1.86 10.24 13.44
CA PRO A 3 -2.09 10.01 14.87
C PRO A 3 -2.26 8.53 15.24
N ARG A 4 -2.94 7.75 14.41
CA ARG A 4 -3.14 6.31 14.65
C ARG A 4 -1.86 5.50 14.52
N VAL A 5 -0.97 5.89 13.60
CA VAL A 5 0.35 5.26 13.45
C VAL A 5 1.20 5.54 14.68
N ILE A 6 1.15 6.78 15.22
CA ILE A 6 1.86 7.14 16.45
C ILE A 6 1.34 6.33 17.66
N GLU A 7 0.03 6.19 17.78
CA GLU A 7 -0.57 5.38 18.85
C GLU A 7 -0.15 3.91 18.74
N ALA A 8 -0.23 3.35 17.55
CA ALA A 8 0.22 1.97 17.30
C ALA A 8 1.72 1.78 17.55
N ALA A 9 2.53 2.81 17.26
CA ALA A 9 3.97 2.78 17.52
C ALA A 9 4.28 2.83 19.02
N LYS A 10 3.56 3.63 19.80
CA LYS A 10 3.70 3.66 21.25
C LYS A 10 3.37 2.32 21.89
N ASP A 11 2.31 1.68 21.42
CA ASP A 11 1.96 0.33 21.90
C ASP A 11 3.01 -0.73 21.57
N LYS A 12 3.67 -0.59 20.42
CA LYS A 12 4.65 -1.57 19.94
C LYS A 12 6.06 -1.33 20.49
N PHE A 13 6.50 -0.07 20.53
CA PHE A 13 7.89 0.31 20.84
C PHE A 13 8.04 1.03 22.19
N GLY A 14 6.92 1.31 22.86
CA GLY A 14 6.89 1.99 24.16
C GLY A 14 6.54 3.50 24.06
N GLU A 15 6.16 4.08 25.18
CA GLU A 15 5.67 5.48 25.27
C GLU A 15 6.71 6.53 24.85
N ASN A 16 8.00 6.21 24.97
CA ASN A 16 9.10 7.16 24.72
C ASN A 16 9.55 7.17 23.24
N VAL A 17 8.68 6.78 22.32
CA VAL A 17 8.98 6.80 20.88
C VAL A 17 9.22 8.23 20.40
N VAL A 18 10.43 8.50 19.91
CA VAL A 18 10.77 9.79 19.31
C VAL A 18 10.28 9.80 17.85
N VAL A 19 9.31 10.65 17.56
CA VAL A 19 8.76 10.84 16.21
C VAL A 19 9.44 12.02 15.55
N LYS A 20 9.98 11.81 14.34
CA LYS A 20 10.58 12.87 13.52
C LYS A 20 9.90 13.00 12.17
N SER A 21 10.04 14.18 11.56
CA SER A 21 9.73 14.41 10.15
C SER A 21 10.94 14.01 9.29
N LEU A 22 10.74 13.72 8.00
CA LEU A 22 11.84 13.45 7.10
C LEU A 22 12.80 14.65 7.00
N VAL A 23 12.28 15.86 7.09
CA VAL A 23 13.08 17.10 7.07
C VAL A 23 14.03 17.23 8.26
N ASP A 24 13.68 16.58 9.39
CA ASP A 24 14.51 16.57 10.60
C ASP A 24 15.63 15.52 10.54
N LEU A 25 15.64 14.71 9.50
CA LEU A 25 16.74 13.81 9.19
C LEU A 25 17.86 14.69 8.66
N LYS A 26 18.88 14.88 9.48
CA LYS A 26 20.07 15.60 9.07
C LYS A 26 20.90 14.62 8.27
N GLY A 27 21.04 14.85 6.98
CA GLY A 27 21.97 14.11 6.13
C GLY A 27 23.45 14.42 6.48
N ASP A 28 23.81 14.43 7.76
CA ASP A 28 25.20 14.57 8.17
C ASP A 28 25.96 13.34 7.68
N GLU A 29 26.78 13.55 6.69
CA GLU A 29 27.60 12.50 6.05
C GLU A 29 28.56 11.81 7.04
N ASP A 30 28.82 12.43 8.19
CA ASP A 30 29.85 11.99 9.13
C ASP A 30 29.34 11.27 10.39
N GLU A 31 28.06 11.36 10.76
CA GLU A 31 27.53 10.73 11.98
C GLU A 31 26.44 9.70 11.71
N GLU A 32 26.73 8.46 12.03
CA GLU A 32 25.74 7.39 12.12
C GLU A 32 24.97 7.52 13.42
N ARG A 33 23.65 7.74 13.36
CA ARG A 33 22.84 7.78 14.58
C ARG A 33 22.73 6.38 15.18
N THR A 34 22.96 6.30 16.47
CA THR A 34 22.85 5.04 17.22
C THR A 34 21.44 4.77 17.71
N GLU A 35 20.61 5.79 17.86
CA GLU A 35 19.24 5.69 18.38
C GLU A 35 18.22 5.53 17.27
N ASN A 36 17.29 4.59 17.46
CA ASN A 36 16.17 4.44 16.57
C ASN A 36 15.13 5.54 16.81
N ILE A 37 14.57 6.02 15.71
CA ILE A 37 13.50 7.01 15.68
C ILE A 37 12.34 6.50 14.83
N LEU A 38 11.17 7.04 15.02
CA LEU A 38 9.98 6.78 14.21
C LEU A 38 9.82 7.89 13.17
N VAL A 39 9.77 7.50 11.91
CA VAL A 39 9.42 8.39 10.80
C VAL A 39 8.14 7.87 10.15
N ILE A 40 7.21 8.77 9.84
CA ILE A 40 5.91 8.41 9.26
C ILE A 40 5.80 9.06 7.89
N GLY A 41 5.55 8.23 6.88
CA GLY A 41 5.40 8.69 5.51
C GLY A 41 4.62 7.70 4.66
N THR A 42 4.59 7.98 3.39
CA THR A 42 3.94 7.17 2.36
C THR A 42 5.00 6.36 1.62
N ILE A 43 4.75 5.09 1.42
CA ILE A 43 5.65 4.23 0.65
C ILE A 43 5.50 4.49 -0.85
N PHE A 44 6.64 4.66 -1.48
CA PHE A 44 6.79 4.66 -2.93
C PHE A 44 7.78 3.56 -3.32
N LYS A 45 7.39 2.72 -4.29
CA LYS A 45 8.29 1.73 -4.89
C LYS A 45 9.01 2.32 -6.07
N GLN A 46 10.31 2.29 -6.03
CA GLN A 46 11.14 2.59 -7.19
C GLN A 46 11.39 1.28 -7.94
N GLN A 47 10.69 1.11 -9.05
CA GLN A 47 10.70 -0.10 -9.86
C GLN A 47 11.32 0.20 -11.22
N GLU A 48 12.34 -0.54 -11.56
CA GLU A 48 13.06 -0.37 -12.83
C GLU A 48 12.19 -0.78 -14.04
N ARG A 49 11.38 -1.82 -13.85
CA ARG A 49 10.53 -2.39 -14.91
C ARG A 49 9.12 -1.80 -14.96
N LYS A 50 8.87 -0.72 -14.23
CA LYS A 50 7.55 -0.08 -14.25
C LYS A 50 7.29 0.51 -15.64
N PRO A 51 6.12 0.23 -16.25
CA PRO A 51 5.74 0.84 -17.53
C PRO A 51 5.85 2.35 -17.44
N SER A 52 6.51 2.96 -18.42
CA SER A 52 6.59 4.40 -18.54
C SER A 52 5.39 4.88 -19.35
N ILE A 53 4.74 5.96 -18.91
CA ILE A 53 3.70 6.65 -19.68
C ILE A 53 4.22 7.04 -21.08
N LEU A 54 5.54 7.32 -21.18
CA LEU A 54 6.19 7.60 -22.46
C LEU A 54 6.24 6.38 -23.38
N ALA A 55 6.35 5.17 -22.83
CA ALA A 55 6.30 3.94 -23.62
C ALA A 55 4.88 3.70 -24.16
N GLU A 56 3.84 3.89 -23.33
CA GLU A 56 2.43 3.79 -23.77
C GLU A 56 2.10 4.80 -24.87
N LEU A 57 2.50 6.06 -24.70
CA LEU A 57 2.30 7.11 -25.72
C LEU A 57 3.07 6.85 -27.02
N SER A 58 4.19 6.14 -26.93
CA SER A 58 5.00 5.81 -28.10
C SER A 58 4.47 4.61 -28.86
N GLU A 59 3.85 3.64 -28.18
CA GLU A 59 3.08 2.58 -28.83
C GLU A 59 1.92 3.16 -29.66
N GLU A 60 1.17 4.11 -29.11
CA GLU A 60 0.14 4.85 -29.86
C GLU A 60 0.70 5.61 -31.07
N ALA A 61 1.95 6.07 -31.00
CA ALA A 61 2.64 6.76 -32.07
C ALA A 61 3.32 5.84 -33.10
N GLY A 62 3.23 4.51 -32.94
CA GLY A 62 3.79 3.52 -33.84
C GLY A 62 5.33 3.40 -33.80
N VAL A 63 5.95 3.77 -32.70
CA VAL A 63 7.39 3.57 -32.46
C VAL A 63 7.58 2.24 -31.76
N GLU A 64 8.37 1.33 -32.37
CA GLU A 64 8.71 0.05 -31.76
C GLU A 64 9.53 0.27 -30.48
N PHE A 65 8.97 -0.15 -29.33
CA PHE A 65 9.66 -0.26 -28.07
C PHE A 65 9.93 -1.73 -27.73
N GLU A 66 10.83 -1.93 -26.75
CA GLU A 66 11.11 -3.25 -26.22
C GLU A 66 9.79 -3.95 -25.80
N ALA A 67 9.72 -5.25 -26.08
CA ALA A 67 8.56 -6.06 -25.72
C ALA A 67 8.21 -5.89 -24.23
N PRO A 68 6.91 -5.77 -23.89
CA PRO A 68 6.50 -5.58 -22.51
C PRO A 68 7.06 -6.70 -21.62
N HIS A 69 7.60 -6.32 -20.47
CA HIS A 69 8.11 -7.28 -19.51
C HIS A 69 6.98 -8.20 -19.02
N THR A 70 7.24 -9.48 -18.94
CA THR A 70 6.29 -10.46 -18.37
C THR A 70 6.13 -10.29 -16.86
N GLN A 71 7.10 -9.66 -16.21
CA GLN A 71 7.10 -9.33 -14.78
C GLN A 71 7.58 -7.90 -14.58
N TYR A 72 6.79 -7.11 -13.85
CA TYR A 72 7.11 -5.73 -13.49
C TYR A 72 7.90 -5.61 -12.18
N THR A 73 8.07 -6.71 -11.45
CA THR A 73 8.88 -6.76 -10.23
C THR A 73 10.29 -7.24 -10.56
N ALA A 74 11.28 -6.67 -9.89
CA ALA A 74 12.68 -7.04 -9.97
C ALA A 74 13.30 -7.10 -8.57
N ASP A 75 14.35 -7.89 -8.40
CA ASP A 75 15.11 -7.95 -7.13
C ASP A 75 15.82 -6.63 -6.80
N THR A 76 15.97 -5.78 -7.83
CA THR A 76 16.52 -4.42 -7.72
C THR A 76 15.50 -3.38 -7.25
N ASP A 77 14.22 -3.74 -7.10
CA ASP A 77 13.19 -2.83 -6.62
C ASP A 77 13.52 -2.32 -5.22
N THR A 78 13.41 -1.01 -5.04
CA THR A 78 13.69 -0.35 -3.76
C THR A 78 12.46 0.35 -3.21
N LEU A 79 12.46 0.57 -1.90
CA LEU A 79 11.43 1.32 -1.21
C LEU A 79 11.94 2.71 -0.84
N VAL A 80 11.09 3.68 -1.04
CA VAL A 80 11.29 5.07 -0.66
C VAL A 80 10.15 5.47 0.26
N LEU A 81 10.48 6.13 1.36
CA LEU A 81 9.49 6.78 2.22
C LEU A 81 9.43 8.26 1.85
N GLU A 82 8.24 8.76 1.61
CA GLU A 82 8.03 10.16 1.28
C GLU A 82 7.03 10.83 2.23
N ASP A 83 7.26 12.08 2.53
CA ASP A 83 6.31 12.98 3.18
C ASP A 83 6.12 14.24 2.31
N GLU A 84 5.47 15.26 2.85
CA GLU A 84 5.20 16.51 2.14
C GLU A 84 6.47 17.28 1.75
N SER A 85 7.60 17.01 2.42
CA SER A 85 8.83 17.80 2.31
C SER A 85 9.92 17.10 1.51
N MET A 86 10.09 15.79 1.69
CA MET A 86 11.21 15.07 1.05
C MET A 86 10.99 13.56 0.96
N ARG A 87 11.98 12.89 0.36
CA ARG A 87 12.04 11.45 0.19
C ARG A 87 13.32 10.89 0.76
N VAL A 88 13.23 9.70 1.36
CA VAL A 88 14.37 8.96 1.85
C VAL A 88 14.31 7.51 1.38
N GLN A 89 15.43 6.98 0.89
CA GLN A 89 15.53 5.58 0.51
C GLN A 89 15.60 4.71 1.76
N LEU A 90 14.83 3.63 1.77
CA LEU A 90 14.79 2.68 2.87
C LEU A 90 15.76 1.51 2.61
N GLU A 91 16.59 1.19 3.60
CA GLU A 91 17.33 -0.06 3.68
C GLU A 91 16.58 -1.04 4.59
N CYS A 92 15.89 -1.99 3.97
CA CYS A 92 14.95 -2.85 4.70
C CYS A 92 15.62 -4.02 5.42
N GLY A 93 16.75 -4.53 4.94
CA GLY A 93 17.50 -5.63 5.56
C GLY A 93 16.57 -6.76 6.03
N ASP A 94 16.73 -7.17 7.29
CA ASP A 94 15.94 -8.23 7.94
C ASP A 94 14.65 -7.72 8.61
N SER A 95 14.23 -6.49 8.36
CA SER A 95 13.04 -5.87 8.99
C SER A 95 11.70 -6.51 8.63
N GLY A 96 11.68 -7.44 7.69
CA GLY A 96 10.45 -8.04 7.14
C GLY A 96 9.71 -7.15 6.13
N LEU A 97 10.12 -5.90 5.96
CA LEU A 97 9.56 -5.02 4.94
C LEU A 97 10.21 -5.33 3.59
N GLN A 98 9.45 -5.89 2.67
CA GLN A 98 9.95 -6.27 1.34
C GLN A 98 9.17 -5.55 0.24
N PRO A 99 9.84 -5.12 -0.85
CA PRO A 99 9.18 -4.47 -1.98
C PRO A 99 8.03 -5.29 -2.57
N GLY A 100 8.15 -6.62 -2.59
CA GLY A 100 7.13 -7.53 -3.10
C GLY A 100 5.85 -7.59 -2.25
N HIS A 101 5.93 -7.25 -0.96
CA HIS A 101 4.82 -7.41 -0.02
C HIS A 101 4.06 -6.11 0.30
N ILE A 102 4.49 -4.99 -0.24
CA ILE A 102 3.84 -3.70 0.01
C ILE A 102 3.46 -3.01 -1.29
N VAL A 103 2.40 -2.22 -1.27
CA VAL A 103 1.95 -1.45 -2.43
C VAL A 103 2.26 0.03 -2.27
N ASN A 104 2.33 0.74 -3.40
CA ASN A 104 2.49 2.20 -3.41
C ASN A 104 1.33 2.89 -2.70
N GLY A 105 1.61 3.98 -2.02
CA GLY A 105 0.60 4.81 -1.35
C GLY A 105 0.24 4.36 0.06
N VAL A 106 0.83 3.27 0.57
CA VAL A 106 0.63 2.86 1.96
C VAL A 106 1.31 3.83 2.91
N VAL A 107 0.54 4.35 3.86
CA VAL A 107 1.05 5.18 4.95
C VAL A 107 1.40 4.30 6.13
N LEU A 108 2.66 4.34 6.54
CA LEU A 108 3.16 3.58 7.69
C LEU A 108 4.21 4.36 8.48
N GLY A 109 4.50 3.89 9.67
CA GLY A 109 5.63 4.31 10.47
C GLY A 109 6.81 3.36 10.29
N VAL A 110 7.98 3.91 10.07
CA VAL A 110 9.24 3.18 9.97
C VAL A 110 10.05 3.47 11.21
N TRP A 111 10.35 2.43 11.97
CA TRP A 111 11.22 2.49 13.13
C TRP A 111 12.62 2.09 12.74
N GLY A 112 13.58 2.96 12.97
CA GLY A 112 14.96 2.71 12.55
C GLY A 112 15.84 3.93 12.74
N ARG A 113 16.94 3.96 12.03
CA ARG A 113 17.96 5.02 12.15
C ARG A 113 18.44 5.50 10.79
N GLU A 114 18.86 6.75 10.77
CA GLU A 114 19.53 7.34 9.64
C GLU A 114 20.92 6.73 9.47
N GLN A 115 21.30 6.47 8.23
CA GLN A 115 22.62 6.00 7.85
C GLN A 115 23.37 7.06 7.06
N ARG A 116 24.66 6.87 6.94
CA ARG A 116 25.50 7.66 6.04
C ARG A 116 24.95 7.63 4.62
N GLY A 117 25.05 8.76 3.93
CA GLY A 117 24.57 8.88 2.55
C GLY A 117 23.05 9.07 2.40
N GLY A 118 22.36 9.52 3.46
CA GLY A 118 20.95 9.92 3.38
C GLY A 118 19.96 8.77 3.20
N LYS A 119 20.37 7.54 3.58
CA LYS A 119 19.47 6.39 3.63
C LYS A 119 18.93 6.16 5.05
N PHE A 120 17.82 5.47 5.15
CA PHE A 120 17.21 5.11 6.43
C PHE A 120 17.18 3.60 6.60
N ARG A 121 17.89 3.10 7.61
CA ARG A 121 17.90 1.67 7.94
C ARG A 121 16.69 1.32 8.77
N VAL A 122 15.86 0.44 8.23
CA VAL A 122 14.64 -0.03 8.86
C VAL A 122 14.97 -1.15 9.86
N ALA A 123 14.59 -0.94 11.11
CA ALA A 123 14.63 -1.99 12.13
C ALA A 123 13.28 -2.71 12.21
N ASP A 124 12.16 -1.95 12.13
CA ASP A 124 10.80 -2.49 12.19
C ASP A 124 9.82 -1.47 11.58
N THR A 125 8.57 -1.91 11.39
CA THR A 125 7.51 -1.08 10.82
C THR A 125 6.24 -1.15 11.65
N VAL A 126 5.42 -0.10 11.54
CA VAL A 126 4.12 -0.04 12.20
C VAL A 126 3.06 0.53 11.27
N PHE A 127 1.93 -0.14 11.20
CA PHE A 127 0.77 0.30 10.43
C PHE A 127 -0.27 0.94 11.35
N SER A 128 -1.13 1.77 10.80
CA SER A 128 -2.27 2.26 11.56
C SER A 128 -3.17 1.11 11.97
N LYS A 129 -3.61 1.10 13.22
CA LYS A 129 -4.63 0.15 13.68
C LYS A 129 -5.92 0.33 12.89
N VAL A 130 -6.66 -0.76 12.72
CA VAL A 130 -8.03 -0.70 12.22
C VAL A 130 -8.85 0.20 13.16
N PRO A 131 -9.61 1.18 12.63
CA PRO A 131 -10.44 2.00 13.47
C PRO A 131 -11.46 1.16 14.22
N ALA A 132 -11.73 1.51 15.46
CA ALA A 132 -12.82 0.88 16.21
C ALA A 132 -14.12 1.05 15.40
N VAL A 133 -14.79 -0.06 15.16
CA VAL A 133 -16.11 -0.02 14.53
C VAL A 133 -17.06 0.67 15.51
N LYS A 134 -17.61 1.82 15.10
CA LYS A 134 -18.70 2.42 15.83
C LYS A 134 -19.87 1.44 15.71
N THR A 135 -20.33 0.93 16.82
CA THR A 135 -21.56 0.15 16.86
C THR A 135 -22.72 1.10 16.52
N GLU A 136 -23.09 1.13 15.26
CA GLU A 136 -24.29 1.87 14.87
C GLU A 136 -25.53 1.14 15.38
N ALA A 137 -26.61 1.87 15.51
CA ALA A 137 -27.88 1.30 15.96
C ALA A 137 -28.22 0.06 15.12
N ARG A 138 -28.54 -1.03 15.79
CA ARG A 138 -28.99 -2.25 15.10
C ARG A 138 -30.27 -1.92 14.33
N CYS A 139 -30.30 -2.32 13.07
CA CYS A 139 -31.54 -2.34 12.32
C CYS A 139 -32.53 -3.27 13.04
N GLU A 140 -33.74 -2.81 13.28
CA GLU A 140 -34.81 -3.63 13.92
C GLU A 140 -35.32 -4.70 12.96
N GLU A 141 -35.15 -4.48 11.67
CA GLU A 141 -35.56 -5.40 10.61
C GLU A 141 -34.37 -6.26 10.15
N GLU A 142 -34.63 -7.51 9.84
CA GLU A 142 -33.64 -8.40 9.25
C GLU A 142 -33.36 -7.98 7.80
N VAL A 143 -32.14 -7.57 7.51
CA VAL A 143 -31.70 -7.14 6.19
C VAL A 143 -30.66 -8.12 5.66
N SER A 144 -30.94 -8.71 4.51
CA SER A 144 -29.99 -9.55 3.79
C SER A 144 -29.29 -8.75 2.70
N VAL A 145 -27.96 -8.81 2.65
CA VAL A 145 -27.14 -8.14 1.64
C VAL A 145 -26.41 -9.20 0.82
N VAL A 146 -26.60 -9.17 -0.49
CA VAL A 146 -25.85 -10.01 -1.43
C VAL A 146 -24.81 -9.16 -2.12
N VAL A 147 -23.54 -9.59 -2.04
CA VAL A 147 -22.42 -8.95 -2.72
C VAL A 147 -21.89 -9.91 -3.78
N MET A 148 -21.88 -9.46 -5.02
CA MET A 148 -21.39 -10.24 -6.17
C MET A 148 -20.37 -9.43 -6.95
N SER A 149 -19.42 -10.14 -7.58
CA SER A 149 -18.44 -9.55 -8.50
C SER A 149 -18.17 -10.54 -9.65
N GLY A 150 -17.51 -10.06 -10.72
CA GLY A 150 -17.11 -10.91 -11.85
C GLY A 150 -18.25 -11.22 -12.84
N LEU A 151 -19.29 -10.40 -12.91
CA LEU A 151 -20.38 -10.58 -13.88
C LEU A 151 -19.96 -10.24 -15.32
N GLU A 152 -18.86 -9.51 -15.52
CA GLU A 152 -18.28 -9.15 -16.81
C GLU A 152 -19.30 -8.64 -17.85
N LEU A 153 -20.19 -7.74 -17.41
CA LEU A 153 -21.27 -7.23 -18.25
C LEU A 153 -20.71 -6.48 -19.46
N GLY A 154 -21.20 -6.82 -20.66
CA GLY A 154 -20.84 -6.14 -21.90
C GLY A 154 -19.62 -6.71 -22.63
N GLY A 155 -19.07 -7.85 -22.20
CA GLY A 155 -18.05 -8.57 -22.93
C GLY A 155 -18.54 -9.13 -24.29
N GLU A 156 -17.60 -9.51 -25.17
CA GLU A 156 -17.90 -10.10 -26.49
C GLU A 156 -18.63 -11.45 -26.38
N ASP A 157 -18.41 -12.21 -25.31
CA ASP A 157 -19.07 -13.47 -25.03
C ASP A 157 -20.44 -13.22 -24.36
N ALA A 158 -21.51 -13.65 -25.02
CA ALA A 158 -22.90 -13.53 -24.50
C ALA A 158 -23.17 -14.42 -23.26
N GLY A 159 -22.24 -15.24 -22.82
CA GLY A 159 -22.36 -16.11 -21.64
C GLY A 159 -22.66 -15.36 -20.35
N TRP A 160 -22.22 -14.09 -20.22
CA TRP A 160 -22.50 -13.25 -19.07
C TRP A 160 -23.98 -12.97 -18.83
N VAL A 161 -24.80 -12.93 -19.90
CA VAL A 161 -26.26 -12.71 -19.78
C VAL A 161 -26.89 -13.86 -19.01
N SER A 162 -26.56 -15.10 -19.35
CA SER A 162 -27.05 -16.28 -18.66
C SER A 162 -26.54 -16.36 -17.22
N ALA A 163 -25.29 -16.01 -16.98
CA ALA A 163 -24.70 -15.97 -15.64
C ALA A 163 -25.39 -14.93 -14.74
N ALA A 164 -25.63 -13.73 -15.27
CA ALA A 164 -26.34 -12.67 -14.55
C ALA A 164 -27.78 -13.08 -14.23
N GLN A 165 -28.50 -13.71 -15.18
CA GLN A 165 -29.87 -14.19 -14.97
C GLN A 165 -29.90 -15.28 -13.89
N LEU A 166 -28.99 -16.25 -13.94
CA LEU A 166 -28.89 -17.29 -12.92
C LEU A 166 -28.61 -16.72 -11.52
N ALA A 167 -27.76 -15.69 -11.44
CA ALA A 167 -27.46 -15.01 -10.17
C ALA A 167 -28.72 -14.33 -9.60
N VAL A 168 -29.46 -13.62 -10.45
CA VAL A 168 -30.73 -12.97 -10.05
C VAL A 168 -31.77 -13.99 -9.60
N ASP A 169 -31.94 -15.07 -10.36
CA ASP A 169 -32.91 -16.12 -10.05
C ASP A 169 -32.53 -16.85 -8.75
N TRP A 170 -31.21 -17.03 -8.50
CA TRP A 170 -30.74 -17.62 -7.25
C TRP A 170 -31.05 -16.71 -6.05
N VAL A 171 -30.77 -15.42 -6.17
CA VAL A 171 -31.07 -14.43 -5.12
C VAL A 171 -32.56 -14.42 -4.82
N ARG A 172 -33.42 -14.32 -5.87
CA ARG A 172 -34.84 -14.31 -5.75
C ARG A 172 -35.40 -15.54 -5.03
N LYS A 173 -34.96 -16.73 -5.46
CA LYS A 173 -35.40 -18.00 -4.90
C LYS A 173 -35.02 -18.21 -3.43
N ASN A 174 -33.79 -17.77 -3.04
CA ASN A 174 -33.26 -18.07 -1.71
C ASN A 174 -33.50 -16.98 -0.67
N LEU A 175 -33.64 -15.72 -1.09
CA LEU A 175 -33.85 -14.61 -0.16
C LEU A 175 -35.29 -14.09 -0.13
N PHE A 176 -36.08 -14.37 -1.18
CA PHE A 176 -37.46 -13.97 -1.27
C PHE A 176 -38.34 -15.19 -1.68
N PRO A 177 -38.38 -16.24 -0.86
CA PRO A 177 -39.31 -17.36 -1.12
C PRO A 177 -40.74 -16.84 -1.01
N ASP A 178 -41.59 -17.17 -2.00
CA ASP A 178 -43.02 -16.88 -2.00
C ASP A 178 -43.72 -17.47 -0.78
#